data_c57a0828d28b36c79ba4b3dc0498577f
#
_entry.id   c57a0828d28b36c79ba4b3dc0498577f
#
_cell.length_a   1.000
_cell.length_b   1.000
_cell.length_c   1.000
_cell.angle_alpha   90.00
_cell.angle_beta   90.00
_cell.angle_gamma   90.00
#
_symmetry.space_group_name_H-M   'P 1'
#
loop_
_entity.id
_entity.type
_entity.pdbx_description
1 polymer ?
#
loop_
_entity_poly.entity_id
_entity_poly.type
_entity_poly.pdbx_seq_one_letter_code
_entity_poly.pdbx_strand_id
1 'polypeptide(L)'
;MNKQQFKNKTVLITGGVQGIGFECAKKFQSFGSKVIVTCKSQASYDFFEKNSLKENIQLEKLDLTNEISIDILHQKIDKLDILINNATLLKGGIEYRIENFSDVVNVNLMGLMRICHTFLPKLALSEGNIINIGSIFTKSTIKNAPSYTATKSAVESLTKSMASCWAEHKVRVNCVAPGFIEGNTLNKILEEENNIDHIKDRIPFKRFGLPEEVVEAIIFLASKNSSYITGSTICVDGGYSIG
;
A
#
# COMPACT_ATOMS: atom_id res chain seq x y z
N MET A 1 -13.79 16.82 4.45
CA MET A 1 -14.22 15.39 4.49
C MET A 1 -14.77 15.09 5.88
N ASN A 2 -15.91 14.36 5.99
CA ASN A 2 -16.50 14.01 7.30
C ASN A 2 -15.65 12.88 7.94
N LYS A 3 -14.88 13.21 8.98
CA LYS A 3 -13.99 12.28 9.69
C LYS A 3 -14.78 11.21 10.45
N GLN A 4 -16.01 11.50 10.87
CA GLN A 4 -16.84 10.57 11.63
C GLN A 4 -17.20 9.27 10.88
N GLN A 5 -17.12 9.27 9.53
CA GLN A 5 -17.37 8.06 8.74
C GLN A 5 -16.36 6.93 8.99
N PHE A 6 -15.19 7.24 9.55
CA PHE A 6 -14.14 6.28 9.88
C PHE A 6 -14.15 5.83 11.35
N LYS A 7 -14.96 6.48 12.19
CA LYS A 7 -15.08 6.12 13.60
C LYS A 7 -15.57 4.66 13.74
N ASN A 8 -14.87 3.88 14.56
CA ASN A 8 -15.12 2.45 14.79
C ASN A 8 -14.96 1.55 13.55
N LYS A 9 -14.35 2.04 12.46
CA LYS A 9 -13.96 1.22 11.33
C LYS A 9 -12.69 0.45 11.64
N THR A 10 -12.62 -0.81 11.23
CA THR A 10 -11.40 -1.62 11.32
C THR A 10 -10.61 -1.49 10.02
N VAL A 11 -9.37 -1.06 10.14
CA VAL A 11 -8.45 -0.81 9.02
C VAL A 11 -7.21 -1.69 9.17
N LEU A 12 -6.92 -2.50 8.17
CA LEU A 12 -5.69 -3.30 8.09
C LEU A 12 -4.74 -2.68 7.07
N ILE A 13 -3.50 -2.41 7.49
CA ILE A 13 -2.46 -1.81 6.65
C ILE A 13 -1.25 -2.73 6.63
N THR A 14 -0.96 -3.34 5.49
CA THR A 14 0.25 -4.15 5.36
C THR A 14 1.49 -3.28 5.23
N GLY A 15 2.58 -3.63 5.94
CA GLY A 15 3.80 -2.81 5.95
C GLY A 15 3.60 -1.43 6.56
N GLY A 16 2.75 -1.31 7.59
CA GLY A 16 2.28 -0.05 8.15
C GLY A 16 3.18 0.57 9.23
N VAL A 17 4.44 0.16 9.35
CA VAL A 17 5.35 0.62 10.43
C VAL A 17 6.25 1.78 10.04
N GLN A 18 6.24 2.21 8.79
CA GLN A 18 7.04 3.32 8.27
C GLN A 18 6.42 3.93 7.00
N GLY A 19 6.90 5.13 6.61
CA GLY A 19 6.53 5.80 5.37
C GLY A 19 5.03 6.00 5.21
N ILE A 20 4.53 5.80 3.98
CA ILE A 20 3.11 5.96 3.62
C ILE A 20 2.20 5.14 4.55
N GLY A 21 2.57 3.88 4.83
CA GLY A 21 1.76 3.01 5.68
C GLY A 21 1.61 3.52 7.12
N PHE A 22 2.68 4.07 7.69
CA PHE A 22 2.66 4.64 9.03
C PHE A 22 1.86 5.94 9.11
N GLU A 23 2.06 6.86 8.16
CA GLU A 23 1.27 8.09 8.09
C GLU A 23 -0.22 7.78 7.89
N CYS A 24 -0.52 6.76 7.08
CA CYS A 24 -1.88 6.26 6.90
C CYS A 24 -2.47 5.74 8.22
N ALA A 25 -1.70 4.97 8.98
CA ALA A 25 -2.13 4.45 10.28
C ALA A 25 -2.45 5.58 11.27
N LYS A 26 -1.57 6.58 11.39
CA LYS A 26 -1.80 7.77 12.23
C LYS A 26 -3.07 8.51 11.81
N LYS A 27 -3.29 8.67 10.52
CA LYS A 27 -4.46 9.38 9.99
C LYS A 27 -5.76 8.67 10.34
N PHE A 28 -5.87 7.36 10.10
CA PHE A 28 -7.06 6.59 10.45
C PHE A 28 -7.29 6.53 11.97
N GLN A 29 -6.22 6.38 12.75
CA GLN A 29 -6.31 6.46 14.21
C GLN A 29 -6.90 7.79 14.66
N SER A 30 -6.44 8.91 14.10
CA SER A 30 -6.94 10.25 14.43
C SER A 30 -8.44 10.45 14.12
N PHE A 31 -9.01 9.58 13.26
CA PHE A 31 -10.44 9.54 12.95
C PHE A 31 -11.24 8.57 13.81
N GLY A 32 -10.59 7.92 14.79
CA GLY A 32 -11.21 6.97 15.71
C GLY A 32 -11.41 5.57 15.12
N SER A 33 -10.64 5.19 14.11
CA SER A 33 -10.61 3.82 13.59
C SER A 33 -9.81 2.89 14.51
N LYS A 34 -10.18 1.61 14.55
CA LYS A 34 -9.31 0.52 15.03
C LYS A 34 -8.32 0.20 13.91
N VAL A 35 -7.04 0.51 14.13
CA VAL A 35 -6.00 0.34 13.10
C VAL A 35 -5.12 -0.85 13.45
N ILE A 36 -4.91 -1.74 12.49
CA ILE A 36 -4.00 -2.87 12.56
C ILE A 36 -2.93 -2.65 11.51
N VAL A 37 -1.67 -2.56 11.94
CA VAL A 37 -0.52 -2.48 11.05
C VAL A 37 0.27 -3.76 11.10
N THR A 38 0.95 -4.10 10.01
CA THR A 38 1.78 -5.30 10.00
C THR A 38 3.22 -5.02 9.61
N CYS A 39 4.13 -5.85 10.10
CA CYS A 39 5.51 -5.92 9.63
C CYS A 39 5.99 -7.38 9.57
N LYS A 40 7.04 -7.63 8.77
CA LYS A 40 7.62 -8.98 8.65
C LYS A 40 8.76 -9.21 9.64
N SER A 41 9.67 -8.25 9.80
CA SER A 41 10.91 -8.42 10.57
C SER A 41 10.73 -8.11 12.05
N GLN A 42 11.46 -8.82 12.90
CA GLN A 42 11.50 -8.54 14.33
C GLN A 42 12.04 -7.13 14.60
N ALA A 43 13.06 -6.70 13.87
CA ALA A 43 13.64 -5.36 14.01
C ALA A 43 12.61 -4.24 13.76
N SER A 44 11.76 -4.40 12.73
CA SER A 44 10.67 -3.46 12.46
C SER A 44 9.59 -3.49 13.54
N TYR A 45 9.33 -4.67 14.10
CA TYR A 45 8.41 -4.86 15.21
C TYR A 45 8.91 -4.11 16.45
N ASP A 46 10.15 -4.35 16.85
CA ASP A 46 10.77 -3.75 18.03
C ASP A 46 10.90 -2.22 17.88
N PHE A 47 11.22 -1.75 16.65
CA PHE A 47 11.28 -0.33 16.35
C PHE A 47 9.91 0.34 16.55
N PHE A 48 8.84 -0.26 16.02
CA PHE A 48 7.50 0.26 16.16
C PHE A 48 7.04 0.29 17.62
N GLU A 49 7.25 -0.81 18.38
CA GLU A 49 6.89 -0.90 19.80
C GLU A 49 7.57 0.18 20.66
N LYS A 50 8.79 0.57 20.31
CA LYS A 50 9.54 1.60 21.04
C LYS A 50 9.11 3.02 20.71
N ASN A 51 8.67 3.26 19.46
CA ASN A 51 8.52 4.62 18.92
C ASN A 51 7.06 5.00 18.60
N SER A 52 6.09 4.09 18.74
CA SER A 52 4.76 4.36 18.24
C SER A 52 3.77 4.87 19.29
N LEU A 53 2.81 5.60 18.76
CA LEU A 53 1.59 6.01 19.44
C LEU A 53 0.81 4.76 19.85
N LYS A 54 0.89 4.37 21.12
CA LYS A 54 0.33 3.10 21.65
C LYS A 54 -1.20 3.04 21.67
N GLU A 55 -1.89 4.13 21.41
CA GLU A 55 -3.34 4.18 21.52
C GLU A 55 -4.01 3.82 20.19
N ASN A 56 -4.79 2.73 20.18
CA ASN A 56 -5.62 2.28 19.06
C ASN A 56 -4.91 1.83 17.77
N ILE A 57 -3.59 1.59 17.79
CA ILE A 57 -2.87 0.92 16.71
C ILE A 57 -2.34 -0.41 17.23
N GLN A 58 -2.83 -1.49 16.64
CA GLN A 58 -2.39 -2.86 16.92
C GLN A 58 -1.30 -3.24 15.93
N LEU A 59 -0.19 -3.77 16.42
CA LEU A 59 0.90 -4.29 15.57
C LEU A 59 0.84 -5.81 15.52
N GLU A 60 0.88 -6.35 14.29
CA GLU A 60 0.90 -7.79 14.04
C GLU A 60 2.06 -8.18 13.11
N LYS A 61 2.61 -9.36 13.32
CA LYS A 61 3.58 -9.94 12.39
C LYS A 61 2.87 -10.55 11.19
N LEU A 62 3.38 -10.29 10.00
CA LEU A 62 2.84 -10.82 8.76
C LEU A 62 3.95 -11.08 7.75
N ASP A 63 4.05 -12.31 7.30
CA ASP A 63 4.78 -12.68 6.09
C ASP A 63 3.79 -12.98 4.96
N LEU A 64 3.69 -12.09 3.98
CA LEU A 64 2.80 -12.23 2.81
C LEU A 64 3.17 -13.42 1.91
N THR A 65 4.35 -13.99 2.05
CA THR A 65 4.78 -15.17 1.30
C THR A 65 4.37 -16.48 1.98
N ASN A 66 3.85 -16.41 3.21
CA ASN A 66 3.45 -17.57 4.03
C ASN A 66 1.95 -17.54 4.30
N GLU A 67 1.21 -18.49 3.74
CA GLU A 67 -0.25 -18.61 3.87
C GLU A 67 -0.66 -18.79 5.34
N ILE A 68 0.07 -19.59 6.11
CA ILE A 68 -0.21 -19.78 7.54
C ILE A 68 -0.13 -18.45 8.30
N SER A 69 0.84 -17.60 7.96
CA SER A 69 0.96 -16.26 8.57
C SER A 69 -0.25 -15.39 8.28
N ILE A 70 -0.81 -15.48 7.06
CA ILE A 70 -2.01 -14.75 6.67
C ILE A 70 -3.24 -15.30 7.40
N ASP A 71 -3.38 -16.62 7.52
CA ASP A 71 -4.49 -17.27 8.21
C ASP A 71 -4.50 -16.94 9.71
N ILE A 72 -3.34 -16.94 10.36
CA ILE A 72 -3.21 -16.51 11.76
C ILE A 72 -3.68 -15.07 11.93
N LEU A 73 -3.27 -14.16 11.05
CA LEU A 73 -3.73 -12.77 11.08
C LEU A 73 -5.25 -12.68 10.84
N HIS A 74 -5.77 -13.45 9.89
CA HIS A 74 -7.21 -13.48 9.60
C HIS A 74 -8.03 -13.91 10.80
N GLN A 75 -7.58 -14.92 11.57
CA GLN A 75 -8.27 -15.39 12.77
C GLN A 75 -8.32 -14.35 13.90
N LYS A 76 -7.35 -13.42 13.95
CA LYS A 76 -7.28 -12.35 14.97
C LYS A 76 -8.18 -11.15 14.65
N ILE A 77 -8.69 -11.03 13.44
CA ILE A 77 -9.45 -9.88 12.97
C ILE A 77 -10.89 -10.30 12.71
N ASP A 78 -11.81 -10.04 13.62
CA ASP A 78 -13.22 -10.45 13.46
C ASP A 78 -13.94 -9.69 12.34
N LYS A 79 -13.66 -8.41 12.18
CA LYS A 79 -14.29 -7.53 11.20
C LYS A 79 -13.23 -6.71 10.47
N LEU A 80 -13.38 -6.54 9.16
CA LEU A 80 -12.54 -5.67 8.36
C LEU A 80 -13.38 -4.77 7.45
N ASP A 81 -13.19 -3.46 7.57
CA ASP A 81 -13.87 -2.46 6.74
C ASP A 81 -12.96 -1.96 5.60
N ILE A 82 -11.65 -1.84 5.85
CA ILE A 82 -10.69 -1.27 4.90
C ILE A 82 -9.40 -2.08 4.93
N LEU A 83 -8.97 -2.53 3.76
CA LEU A 83 -7.65 -3.17 3.55
C LEU A 83 -6.76 -2.26 2.72
N ILE A 84 -5.57 -1.93 3.23
CA ILE A 84 -4.57 -1.16 2.52
C ILE A 84 -3.35 -2.03 2.27
N ASN A 85 -3.15 -2.41 1.02
CA ASN A 85 -2.01 -3.20 0.58
C ASN A 85 -0.83 -2.26 0.27
N ASN A 86 -0.05 -1.95 1.32
CA ASN A 86 1.09 -1.06 1.24
C ASN A 86 2.44 -1.80 1.31
N ALA A 87 2.49 -3.00 1.89
CA ALA A 87 3.73 -3.78 1.95
C ALA A 87 4.32 -4.01 0.55
N THR A 88 5.61 -3.76 0.41
CA THR A 88 6.33 -3.89 -0.85
C THR A 88 7.78 -4.30 -0.61
N LEU A 89 8.34 -5.02 -1.58
CA LEU A 89 9.74 -5.37 -1.66
C LEU A 89 10.34 -4.72 -2.91
N LEU A 90 11.46 -4.04 -2.74
CA LEU A 90 12.33 -3.50 -3.79
C LEU A 90 13.75 -3.95 -3.48
N LYS A 91 14.37 -4.66 -4.40
CA LYS A 91 15.75 -5.18 -4.26
C LYS A 91 16.78 -4.43 -5.10
N GLY A 92 16.34 -3.54 -5.99
CA GLY A 92 17.20 -2.73 -6.83
C GLY A 92 18.04 -3.56 -7.80
N GLY A 93 19.28 -3.17 -8.05
CA GLY A 93 20.16 -3.71 -9.09
C GLY A 93 20.37 -5.22 -9.14
N ILE A 94 19.96 -5.96 -8.12
CA ILE A 94 20.05 -7.42 -8.10
C ILE A 94 18.77 -8.13 -8.58
N GLU A 95 17.72 -7.40 -8.96
CA GLU A 95 16.42 -7.97 -9.37
C GLU A 95 16.47 -8.74 -10.71
N TYR A 96 17.52 -8.58 -11.52
CA TYR A 96 17.73 -9.40 -12.72
C TYR A 96 18.13 -10.85 -12.43
N ARG A 97 18.51 -11.18 -11.19
CA ARG A 97 18.71 -12.57 -10.78
C ARG A 97 17.35 -13.20 -10.50
N ILE A 98 17.13 -14.40 -11.05
CA ILE A 98 15.79 -15.02 -11.03
C ILE A 98 15.24 -15.23 -9.61
N GLU A 99 16.12 -15.53 -8.64
CA GLU A 99 15.74 -15.72 -7.25
C GLU A 99 15.18 -14.41 -6.65
N ASN A 100 15.88 -13.29 -6.91
CA ASN A 100 15.46 -11.97 -6.43
C ASN A 100 14.21 -11.48 -7.15
N PHE A 101 14.08 -11.75 -8.44
CA PHE A 101 12.88 -11.50 -9.23
C PHE A 101 11.68 -12.23 -8.60
N SER A 102 11.84 -13.53 -8.34
CA SER A 102 10.80 -14.37 -7.74
C SER A 102 10.38 -13.88 -6.36
N ASP A 103 11.33 -13.46 -5.52
CA ASP A 103 11.03 -12.92 -4.20
C ASP A 103 10.15 -11.66 -4.28
N VAL A 104 10.48 -10.73 -5.20
CA VAL A 104 9.69 -9.51 -5.39
C VAL A 104 8.28 -9.84 -5.89
N VAL A 105 8.14 -10.77 -6.85
CA VAL A 105 6.83 -11.25 -7.34
C VAL A 105 6.03 -11.90 -6.21
N ASN A 106 6.66 -12.74 -5.40
CA ASN A 106 5.99 -13.43 -4.30
C ASN A 106 5.45 -12.47 -3.24
N VAL A 107 6.17 -11.38 -2.93
CA VAL A 107 5.69 -10.38 -1.96
C VAL A 107 4.68 -9.44 -2.59
N ASN A 108 5.05 -8.77 -3.70
CA ASN A 108 4.30 -7.62 -4.21
C ASN A 108 3.03 -8.02 -4.96
N LEU A 109 2.99 -9.19 -5.57
CA LEU A 109 1.85 -9.65 -6.37
C LEU A 109 1.13 -10.82 -5.73
N MET A 110 1.81 -11.95 -5.51
CA MET A 110 1.18 -13.15 -4.95
C MET A 110 0.72 -12.91 -3.51
N GLY A 111 1.55 -12.24 -2.70
CA GLY A 111 1.21 -11.91 -1.31
C GLY A 111 0.01 -10.96 -1.23
N LEU A 112 -0.04 -9.95 -2.11
CA LEU A 112 -1.19 -9.05 -2.22
C LEU A 112 -2.46 -9.82 -2.58
N MET A 113 -2.38 -10.72 -3.57
CA MET A 113 -3.55 -11.52 -3.97
C MET A 113 -4.01 -12.44 -2.83
N ARG A 114 -3.09 -13.13 -2.15
CA ARG A 114 -3.41 -14.01 -1.01
C ARG A 114 -4.18 -13.25 0.08
N ILE A 115 -3.65 -12.12 0.54
CA ILE A 115 -4.32 -11.37 1.62
C ILE A 115 -5.67 -10.81 1.18
N CYS A 116 -5.80 -10.32 -0.04
CA CYS A 116 -7.07 -9.86 -0.58
C CYS A 116 -8.12 -10.99 -0.60
N HIS A 117 -7.74 -12.16 -1.09
CA HIS A 117 -8.62 -13.33 -1.16
C HIS A 117 -9.05 -13.80 0.24
N THR A 118 -8.10 -13.94 1.16
CA THR A 118 -8.37 -14.39 2.54
C THR A 118 -9.31 -13.44 3.29
N PHE A 119 -9.16 -12.13 3.08
CA PHE A 119 -9.99 -11.13 3.78
C PHE A 119 -11.26 -10.74 3.04
N LEU A 120 -11.48 -11.19 1.80
CA LEU A 120 -12.68 -10.86 1.02
C LEU A 120 -14.00 -11.14 1.77
N PRO A 121 -14.19 -12.28 2.46
CA PRO A 121 -15.46 -12.52 3.17
C PRO A 121 -15.76 -11.46 4.25
N LYS A 122 -14.74 -11.00 4.98
CA LYS A 122 -14.91 -9.98 6.02
C LYS A 122 -15.16 -8.59 5.43
N LEU A 123 -14.52 -8.28 4.30
CA LEU A 123 -14.76 -7.06 3.54
C LEU A 123 -16.17 -7.05 2.94
N ALA A 124 -16.64 -8.18 2.40
CA ALA A 124 -18.01 -8.33 1.87
C ALA A 124 -19.07 -8.07 2.94
N LEU A 125 -18.90 -8.64 4.13
CA LEU A 125 -19.82 -8.41 5.28
C LEU A 125 -19.90 -6.95 5.71
N SER A 126 -18.86 -6.16 5.48
CA SER A 126 -18.80 -4.74 5.85
C SER A 126 -19.10 -3.78 4.69
N GLU A 127 -19.37 -4.29 3.48
CA GLU A 127 -19.42 -3.51 2.23
C GLU A 127 -18.16 -2.62 2.12
N GLY A 128 -17.00 -3.24 2.40
CA GLY A 128 -15.73 -2.56 2.62
C GLY A 128 -15.01 -2.17 1.34
N ASN A 129 -13.76 -1.80 1.48
CA ASN A 129 -12.94 -1.47 0.33
C ASN A 129 -11.47 -1.86 0.49
N ILE A 130 -10.81 -2.04 -0.65
CA ILE A 130 -9.39 -2.36 -0.79
C ILE A 130 -8.71 -1.20 -1.51
N ILE A 131 -7.57 -0.76 -0.98
CA ILE A 131 -6.71 0.20 -1.62
C ILE A 131 -5.32 -0.42 -1.79
N ASN A 132 -4.93 -0.60 -3.04
CA ASN A 132 -3.62 -1.13 -3.40
C ASN A 132 -2.66 0.04 -3.61
N ILE A 133 -1.45 -0.05 -3.06
CA ILE A 133 -0.40 0.93 -3.35
C ILE A 133 0.39 0.44 -4.57
N GLY A 134 0.10 1.08 -5.70
CA GLY A 134 0.80 0.92 -6.97
C GLY A 134 2.10 1.70 -7.05
N SER A 135 2.39 2.25 -8.23
CA SER A 135 3.52 3.16 -8.48
C SER A 135 3.34 3.84 -9.83
N ILE A 136 3.93 5.03 -10.01
CA ILE A 136 4.05 5.66 -11.33
C ILE A 136 4.91 4.84 -12.31
N PHE A 137 5.71 3.92 -11.80
CA PHE A 137 6.53 3.04 -12.65
C PHE A 137 5.72 1.99 -13.43
N THR A 138 4.39 2.03 -13.38
CA THR A 138 3.51 1.39 -14.37
C THR A 138 3.50 2.13 -15.71
N LYS A 139 3.88 3.42 -15.73
CA LYS A 139 3.93 4.29 -16.92
C LYS A 139 5.35 4.61 -17.36
N SER A 140 6.34 4.32 -16.52
CA SER A 140 7.77 4.47 -16.78
C SER A 140 8.50 3.28 -16.16
N THR A 141 9.84 3.24 -16.24
CA THR A 141 10.61 2.11 -15.69
C THR A 141 11.67 2.57 -14.70
N ILE A 142 11.99 1.71 -13.74
CA ILE A 142 13.25 1.80 -12.99
C ILE A 142 14.21 0.81 -13.66
N LYS A 143 15.33 1.32 -14.19
CA LYS A 143 16.30 0.54 -14.97
C LYS A 143 16.76 -0.73 -14.22
N ASN A 144 16.98 -0.62 -12.93
CA ASN A 144 17.56 -1.68 -12.13
C ASN A 144 16.55 -2.45 -11.27
N ALA A 145 15.22 -2.26 -11.47
CA ALA A 145 14.18 -2.92 -10.70
C ALA A 145 13.07 -3.51 -11.60
N PRO A 146 13.39 -4.49 -12.46
CA PRO A 146 12.44 -5.04 -13.42
C PRO A 146 11.27 -5.75 -12.78
N SER A 147 11.48 -6.51 -11.72
CA SER A 147 10.42 -7.23 -11.02
C SER A 147 9.51 -6.28 -10.24
N TYR A 148 10.07 -5.24 -9.63
CA TYR A 148 9.28 -4.20 -8.99
C TYR A 148 8.35 -3.53 -10.00
N THR A 149 8.89 -3.05 -11.12
CA THR A 149 8.11 -2.41 -12.20
C THR A 149 7.03 -3.35 -12.73
N ALA A 150 7.38 -4.59 -13.03
CA ALA A 150 6.43 -5.61 -13.51
C ALA A 150 5.31 -5.87 -12.50
N THR A 151 5.66 -6.03 -11.22
CA THR A 151 4.66 -6.31 -10.17
C THR A 151 3.75 -5.11 -9.91
N LYS A 152 4.23 -3.88 -9.97
CA LYS A 152 3.38 -2.69 -9.80
C LYS A 152 2.41 -2.52 -10.97
N SER A 153 2.83 -2.82 -12.19
CA SER A 153 1.94 -2.87 -13.37
C SER A 153 0.88 -3.97 -13.23
N ALA A 154 1.29 -5.15 -12.75
CA ALA A 154 0.37 -6.25 -12.48
C ALA A 154 -0.65 -5.90 -11.38
N VAL A 155 -0.24 -5.21 -10.32
CA VAL A 155 -1.14 -4.74 -9.24
C VAL A 155 -2.19 -3.77 -9.75
N GLU A 156 -1.84 -2.85 -10.65
CA GLU A 156 -2.81 -1.95 -11.28
C GLU A 156 -3.84 -2.74 -12.13
N SER A 157 -3.38 -3.70 -12.93
CA SER A 157 -4.26 -4.55 -13.73
C SER A 157 -5.15 -5.45 -12.84
N LEU A 158 -4.55 -6.06 -11.80
CA LEU A 158 -5.27 -6.90 -10.84
C LEU A 158 -6.33 -6.10 -10.06
N THR A 159 -6.07 -4.82 -9.76
CA THR A 159 -7.05 -3.92 -9.15
C THR A 159 -8.33 -3.84 -9.97
N LYS A 160 -8.22 -3.69 -11.30
CA LYS A 160 -9.37 -3.63 -12.21
C LYS A 160 -10.14 -4.96 -12.23
N SER A 161 -9.43 -6.08 -12.27
CA SER A 161 -10.03 -7.41 -12.28
C SER A 161 -10.77 -7.70 -10.96
N MET A 162 -10.14 -7.42 -9.82
CA MET A 162 -10.78 -7.57 -8.50
C MET A 162 -11.98 -6.64 -8.35
N ALA A 163 -11.90 -5.38 -8.81
CA ALA A 163 -12.99 -4.43 -8.77
C ALA A 163 -14.22 -4.94 -9.55
N SER A 164 -14.00 -5.50 -10.72
CA SER A 164 -15.08 -6.08 -11.53
C SER A 164 -15.69 -7.34 -10.89
N CYS A 165 -14.84 -8.26 -10.43
CA CYS A 165 -15.29 -9.54 -9.85
C CYS A 165 -16.00 -9.34 -8.50
N TRP A 166 -15.50 -8.45 -7.64
CA TRP A 166 -16.00 -8.30 -6.27
C TRP A 166 -17.05 -7.20 -6.09
N ALA A 167 -17.47 -6.58 -7.19
CA ALA A 167 -18.59 -5.63 -7.18
C ALA A 167 -19.90 -6.26 -6.69
N GLU A 168 -20.16 -7.55 -7.00
CA GLU A 168 -21.31 -8.30 -6.52
C GLU A 168 -21.34 -8.42 -4.98
N HIS A 169 -20.16 -8.38 -4.34
CA HIS A 169 -20.00 -8.36 -2.88
C HIS A 169 -20.02 -6.95 -2.31
N LYS A 170 -20.26 -5.92 -3.14
CA LYS A 170 -20.20 -4.49 -2.80
C LYS A 170 -18.84 -4.05 -2.25
N VAL A 171 -17.77 -4.76 -2.60
CA VAL A 171 -16.39 -4.42 -2.24
C VAL A 171 -15.80 -3.57 -3.36
N ARG A 172 -15.37 -2.34 -3.03
CA ARG A 172 -14.65 -1.48 -3.97
C ARG A 172 -13.15 -1.78 -3.90
N VAL A 173 -12.49 -1.79 -5.05
CA VAL A 173 -11.04 -2.00 -5.14
C VAL A 173 -10.45 -0.90 -6.00
N ASN A 174 -9.52 -0.12 -5.44
CA ASN A 174 -8.85 0.98 -6.15
C ASN A 174 -7.34 0.95 -5.90
N CYS A 175 -6.61 1.70 -6.69
CA CYS A 175 -5.16 1.83 -6.60
C CYS A 175 -4.79 3.31 -6.37
N VAL A 176 -3.77 3.53 -5.54
CA VAL A 176 -3.05 4.80 -5.48
C VAL A 176 -1.66 4.55 -6.01
N ALA A 177 -1.21 5.34 -6.98
CA ALA A 177 0.11 5.24 -7.61
C ALA A 177 0.98 6.43 -7.17
N PRO A 178 1.79 6.29 -6.11
CA PRO A 178 2.71 7.32 -5.67
C PRO A 178 3.83 7.56 -6.70
N GLY A 179 4.30 8.80 -6.76
CA GLY A 179 5.52 9.20 -7.43
C GLY A 179 6.76 8.98 -6.56
N PHE A 180 7.70 9.91 -6.69
CA PHE A 180 8.88 9.98 -5.82
C PHE A 180 8.47 10.61 -4.48
N ILE A 181 8.25 9.76 -3.48
CA ILE A 181 7.77 10.14 -2.14
C ILE A 181 8.90 9.96 -1.13
N GLU A 182 9.14 10.96 -0.30
CA GLU A 182 10.16 10.92 0.74
C GLU A 182 10.04 9.68 1.64
N GLY A 183 11.18 9.05 1.96
CA GLY A 183 11.26 7.85 2.79
C GLY A 183 12.18 6.77 2.25
N ASN A 184 12.22 5.63 2.93
CA ASN A 184 13.21 4.59 2.68
C ASN A 184 13.19 4.00 1.26
N THR A 185 12.04 3.93 0.61
CA THR A 185 11.96 3.43 -0.77
C THR A 185 12.61 4.40 -1.74
N LEU A 186 12.37 5.71 -1.58
CA LEU A 186 13.02 6.74 -2.38
C LEU A 186 14.54 6.72 -2.15
N ASN A 187 14.98 6.64 -0.90
CA ASN A 187 16.40 6.60 -0.58
C ASN A 187 17.10 5.45 -1.32
N LYS A 188 16.53 4.26 -1.35
CA LYS A 188 17.07 3.13 -2.12
C LYS A 188 17.15 3.39 -3.64
N ILE A 189 16.17 4.09 -4.19
CA ILE A 189 16.19 4.48 -5.60
C ILE A 189 17.30 5.50 -5.84
N LEU A 190 17.44 6.47 -4.95
CA LEU A 190 18.44 7.54 -5.06
C LEU A 190 19.88 7.05 -4.83
N GLU A 191 20.08 5.99 -4.04
CA GLU A 191 21.41 5.35 -3.87
C GLU A 191 21.97 4.79 -5.19
N GLU A 192 21.08 4.43 -6.13
CA GLU A 192 21.44 3.92 -7.45
C GLU A 192 21.51 5.01 -8.55
N GLU A 193 21.03 6.21 -8.24
CA GLU A 193 20.98 7.36 -9.18
C GLU A 193 22.07 8.38 -8.84
N ASN A 194 22.89 8.72 -9.84
CA ASN A 194 24.00 9.67 -9.67
C ASN A 194 23.55 11.15 -9.66
N ASN A 195 22.28 11.44 -9.93
CA ASN A 195 21.81 12.82 -10.07
C ASN A 195 20.36 13.00 -9.59
N ILE A 196 20.22 13.37 -8.32
CA ILE A 196 18.93 13.62 -7.66
C ILE A 196 18.20 14.80 -8.30
N ASP A 197 18.92 15.83 -8.71
CA ASP A 197 18.32 17.05 -9.29
C ASP A 197 17.69 16.74 -10.64
N HIS A 198 18.28 15.83 -11.43
CA HIS A 198 17.69 15.38 -12.68
C HIS A 198 16.30 14.74 -12.46
N ILE A 199 16.11 13.99 -11.38
CA ILE A 199 14.80 13.42 -11.06
C ILE A 199 13.80 14.52 -10.72
N LYS A 200 14.20 15.49 -9.87
CA LYS A 200 13.33 16.63 -9.50
C LYS A 200 12.97 17.49 -10.70
N ASP A 201 13.91 17.67 -11.65
CA ASP A 201 13.67 18.44 -12.87
C ASP A 201 12.61 17.83 -13.77
N ARG A 202 12.40 16.53 -13.70
CA ARG A 202 11.33 15.83 -14.42
C ARG A 202 9.99 15.89 -13.69
N ILE A 203 9.94 16.30 -12.43
CA ILE A 203 8.69 16.49 -11.69
C ILE A 203 8.22 17.93 -11.92
N PRO A 204 7.05 18.18 -12.51
CA PRO A 204 6.52 19.55 -12.68
C PRO A 204 6.52 20.37 -11.40
N PHE A 205 6.21 19.78 -10.25
CA PHE A 205 6.25 20.46 -8.94
C PHE A 205 7.66 20.67 -8.38
N LYS A 206 8.72 20.20 -9.07
CA LYS A 206 10.14 20.39 -8.73
C LYS A 206 10.53 19.97 -7.30
N ARG A 207 9.78 19.06 -6.71
CA ARG A 207 10.04 18.48 -5.39
C ARG A 207 9.56 17.04 -5.31
N PHE A 208 10.07 16.32 -4.34
CA PHE A 208 9.50 15.05 -3.95
C PHE A 208 8.17 15.26 -3.19
N GLY A 209 7.30 14.27 -3.25
CA GLY A 209 6.06 14.27 -2.48
C GLY A 209 6.31 13.82 -1.04
N LEU A 210 5.40 14.17 -0.15
CA LEU A 210 5.39 13.71 1.23
C LEU A 210 4.43 12.50 1.39
N PRO A 211 4.71 11.56 2.32
CA PRO A 211 3.81 10.45 2.60
C PRO A 211 2.36 10.89 2.89
N GLU A 212 2.19 12.01 3.60
CA GLU A 212 0.88 12.59 3.93
C GLU A 212 0.07 12.96 2.70
N GLU A 213 0.72 13.41 1.61
CA GLU A 213 0.04 13.76 0.36
C GLU A 213 -0.56 12.52 -0.32
N VAL A 214 0.12 11.37 -0.21
CA VAL A 214 -0.41 10.09 -0.69
C VAL A 214 -1.56 9.61 0.18
N VAL A 215 -1.46 9.81 1.49
CA VAL A 215 -2.48 9.41 2.47
C VAL A 215 -3.82 10.11 2.20
N GLU A 216 -3.84 11.38 1.77
CA GLU A 216 -5.09 12.07 1.44
C GLU A 216 -5.87 11.38 0.30
N ALA A 217 -5.17 10.87 -0.73
CA ALA A 217 -5.80 10.08 -1.80
C ALA A 217 -6.33 8.73 -1.28
N ILE A 218 -5.57 8.07 -0.39
CA ILE A 218 -5.99 6.83 0.25
C ILE A 218 -7.27 7.05 1.06
N ILE A 219 -7.30 8.10 1.89
CA ILE A 219 -8.46 8.46 2.71
C ILE A 219 -9.69 8.80 1.84
N PHE A 220 -9.49 9.53 0.73
CA PHE A 220 -10.56 9.80 -0.22
C PHE A 220 -11.15 8.51 -0.78
N LEU A 221 -10.31 7.60 -1.29
CA LEU A 221 -10.77 6.32 -1.83
C LEU A 221 -11.37 5.39 -0.78
N ALA A 222 -10.94 5.49 0.48
CA ALA A 222 -11.52 4.75 1.60
C ALA A 222 -12.89 5.30 2.05
N SER A 223 -13.23 6.52 1.66
CA SER A 223 -14.40 7.24 2.13
C SER A 223 -15.67 6.94 1.34
N LYS A 224 -16.83 7.35 1.89
CA LYS A 224 -18.12 7.35 1.17
C LYS A 224 -18.16 8.34 0.01
N ASN A 225 -17.25 9.35 -0.02
CA ASN A 225 -17.17 10.32 -1.12
C ASN A 225 -16.71 9.70 -2.44
N SER A 226 -16.16 8.48 -2.40
CA SER A 226 -15.75 7.69 -3.56
C SER A 226 -16.63 6.45 -3.77
N SER A 227 -17.89 6.48 -3.31
CA SER A 227 -18.79 5.32 -3.33
C SER A 227 -19.07 4.78 -4.73
N TYR A 228 -18.89 5.58 -5.78
CA TYR A 228 -19.04 5.16 -7.19
C TYR A 228 -17.71 5.00 -7.93
N ILE A 229 -16.59 4.93 -7.16
CA ILE A 229 -15.24 4.75 -7.72
C ILE A 229 -14.74 3.36 -7.34
N THR A 230 -14.54 2.51 -8.36
CA THR A 230 -13.91 1.20 -8.24
C THR A 230 -13.11 0.90 -9.51
N GLY A 231 -12.03 0.15 -9.42
CA GLY A 231 -11.12 -0.18 -10.52
C GLY A 231 -10.23 0.98 -10.99
N SER A 232 -10.22 2.10 -10.27
CA SER A 232 -9.49 3.31 -10.66
C SER A 232 -8.10 3.36 -10.04
N THR A 233 -7.17 4.02 -10.75
CA THR A 233 -5.84 4.38 -10.24
C THR A 233 -5.73 5.89 -10.14
N ILE A 234 -5.39 6.41 -8.94
CA ILE A 234 -5.08 7.82 -8.71
C ILE A 234 -3.56 7.97 -8.62
N CYS A 235 -2.97 8.75 -9.52
CA CYS A 235 -1.56 9.14 -9.43
C CYS A 235 -1.39 10.28 -8.42
N VAL A 236 -0.39 10.16 -7.52
CA VAL A 236 0.01 11.20 -6.57
C VAL A 236 1.50 11.41 -6.76
N ASP A 237 1.88 12.19 -7.77
CA ASP A 237 3.24 12.18 -8.32
C ASP A 237 3.79 13.57 -8.71
N GLY A 238 3.11 14.63 -8.35
CA GLY A 238 3.51 15.99 -8.70
C GLY A 238 3.56 16.27 -10.20
N GLY A 239 2.85 15.46 -11.02
CA GLY A 239 2.79 15.56 -12.47
C GLY A 239 3.90 14.76 -13.21
N TYR A 240 4.71 13.98 -12.52
CA TYR A 240 5.82 13.22 -13.15
C TYR A 240 5.36 12.33 -14.32
N SER A 241 4.19 11.71 -14.22
CA SER A 241 3.71 10.76 -15.23
C SER A 241 3.13 11.40 -16.50
N ILE A 242 3.04 12.73 -16.57
CA ILE A 242 2.51 13.48 -17.71
C ILE A 242 3.53 14.44 -18.34
N GLY A 243 4.74 14.54 -17.76
CA GLY A 243 5.86 15.36 -18.23
C GLY A 243 6.94 14.60 -18.99
#